data_0486c2422098166ba0bb94d440207bc0
#
_entry.id   0486c2422098166ba0bb94d440207bc0
#
_cell.length_a   1.000
_cell.length_b   1.000
_cell.length_c   1.000
_cell.angle_alpha   90.00
_cell.angle_beta   90.00
_cell.angle_gamma   90.00
#
_symmetry.space_group_name_H-M   'P 1'
#
loop_
_entity.id
_entity.type
_entity.pdbx_description
1 polymer ?
#
loop_
_entity_poly.entity_id
_entity_poly.type
_entity_poly.pdbx_seq_one_letter_code
_entity_poly.pdbx_strand_id
1 'polypeptide(L)'
;YFATLRTLAGDRGDGKPITSADRVRQQQEWAMHVDSAGAAGDSSGLAPMLAIRSWIMANAFDDITVAKVAARFHYSPSYLTAMYRRVFGVGVAEQIIEYRIDRARELLSSTASSVADIAREVGYADPKYFMRVFKRRTGLTPGQYRDAFPARLYNTV
;
A
#
# COMPACT_ATOMS: atom_id res chain seq x y z
N TYR A 1 -8.19 -7.51 11.35
CA TYR A 1 -8.58 -6.92 10.07
C TYR A 1 -7.40 -6.78 9.10
N PHE A 2 -6.21 -6.39 9.59
CA PHE A 2 -4.99 -6.29 8.77
C PHE A 2 -4.38 -7.68 8.44
N ALA A 3 -4.50 -8.67 9.30
CA ALA A 3 -4.00 -10.02 9.06
C ALA A 3 -4.75 -10.73 7.92
N THR A 4 -6.05 -10.50 7.79
CA THR A 4 -6.88 -11.09 6.73
C THR A 4 -6.58 -10.48 5.36
N LEU A 5 -6.19 -9.20 5.32
CA LEU A 5 -5.77 -8.53 4.08
C LEU A 5 -4.37 -8.96 3.61
N ARG A 6 -3.49 -9.35 4.53
CA ARG A 6 -2.20 -9.98 4.19
C ARG A 6 -2.38 -11.30 3.46
N THR A 7 -3.33 -12.12 3.87
CA THR A 7 -3.62 -13.41 3.23
C THR A 7 -4.17 -13.25 1.82
N LEU A 8 -4.95 -12.19 1.57
CA LEU A 8 -5.46 -11.85 0.24
C LEU A 8 -4.40 -11.19 -0.66
N ALA A 9 -3.35 -10.62 -0.10
CA ALA A 9 -2.26 -9.99 -0.83
C ALA A 9 -1.18 -10.97 -1.32
N GLY A 10 -1.38 -12.28 -1.14
CA GLY A 10 -0.51 -13.31 -1.70
C GLY A 10 0.86 -13.41 -1.04
N ASP A 11 0.90 -13.35 0.29
CA ASP A 11 2.06 -13.84 1.03
C ASP A 11 2.15 -15.36 0.80
N ARG A 12 3.06 -15.75 -0.07
CA ARG A 12 3.37 -17.17 -0.34
C ARG A 12 4.20 -17.75 0.79
N GLY A 13 4.05 -17.42 2.01
CA GLY A 13 4.70 -18.12 3.13
C GLY A 13 6.18 -18.52 3.00
N ASP A 14 6.82 -18.22 1.87
CA ASP A 14 8.19 -18.57 1.53
C ASP A 14 9.21 -17.44 1.71
N GLY A 15 8.76 -16.28 2.21
CA GLY A 15 9.62 -15.17 2.55
C GLY A 15 10.37 -14.53 1.36
N LYS A 16 10.02 -14.86 0.12
CA LYS A 16 10.65 -14.27 -1.06
C LYS A 16 9.99 -12.95 -1.43
N PRO A 17 10.78 -11.93 -1.79
CA PRO A 17 10.23 -10.66 -2.25
C PRO A 17 9.41 -10.86 -3.53
N ILE A 18 8.23 -10.28 -3.58
CA ILE A 18 7.37 -10.26 -4.76
C ILE A 18 8.08 -9.49 -5.87
N THR A 19 8.36 -10.15 -6.99
CA THR A 19 9.01 -9.51 -8.14
C THR A 19 8.02 -8.67 -8.95
N SER A 20 8.55 -7.78 -9.79
CA SER A 20 7.73 -6.99 -10.73
C SER A 20 6.89 -7.88 -11.65
N ALA A 21 7.41 -9.06 -12.04
CA ALA A 21 6.70 -10.04 -12.85
C ALA A 21 5.54 -10.70 -12.09
N ASP A 22 5.71 -10.98 -10.80
CA ASP A 22 4.65 -11.52 -9.95
C ASP A 22 3.52 -10.50 -9.76
N ARG A 23 3.87 -9.21 -9.65
CA ARG A 23 2.90 -8.11 -9.58
C ARG A 23 2.07 -7.99 -10.87
N VAL A 24 2.70 -8.09 -12.03
CA VAL A 24 2.02 -8.05 -13.34
C VAL A 24 1.08 -9.24 -13.50
N ARG A 25 1.52 -10.43 -13.10
CA ARG A 25 0.68 -11.65 -13.16
C ARG A 25 -0.53 -11.54 -12.25
N GLN A 26 -0.34 -11.11 -11.02
CA GLN A 26 -1.40 -10.86 -10.05
C GLN A 26 -2.42 -9.83 -10.56
N GLN A 27 -1.93 -8.79 -11.24
CA GLN A 27 -2.75 -7.77 -11.87
C GLN A 27 -3.60 -8.32 -13.03
N GLN A 28 -3.03 -9.22 -13.85
CA GLN A 28 -3.74 -9.85 -14.95
C GLN A 28 -4.80 -10.85 -14.47
N GLU A 29 -4.49 -11.64 -13.46
CA GLU A 29 -5.44 -12.57 -12.83
C GLU A 29 -6.61 -11.83 -12.19
N TRP A 30 -6.35 -10.68 -11.58
CA TRP A 30 -7.37 -9.82 -10.99
C TRP A 30 -8.27 -9.17 -12.02
N ALA A 31 -7.70 -8.67 -13.13
CA ALA A 31 -8.47 -8.08 -14.23
C ALA A 31 -9.47 -9.08 -14.82
N MET A 32 -9.07 -10.35 -14.97
CA MET A 32 -9.97 -11.41 -15.47
C MET A 32 -11.08 -11.77 -14.47
N HIS A 33 -10.85 -11.65 -13.17
CA HIS A 33 -11.88 -11.90 -12.16
C HIS A 33 -12.90 -10.75 -12.02
N VAL A 34 -12.47 -9.51 -12.27
CA VAL A 34 -13.34 -8.33 -12.21
C VAL A 34 -14.32 -8.29 -13.38
N ASP A 35 -13.88 -8.67 -14.57
CA ASP A 35 -14.76 -8.74 -15.74
C ASP A 35 -15.85 -9.82 -15.60
N SER A 36 -15.60 -10.88 -14.84
CA SER A 36 -16.61 -11.93 -14.60
C SER A 36 -17.58 -11.60 -13.46
N ALA A 37 -17.22 -10.69 -12.54
CA ALA A 37 -18.06 -10.27 -11.42
C ALA A 37 -19.03 -9.13 -11.77
N GLY A 38 -18.90 -8.50 -12.92
CA GLY A 38 -19.72 -7.36 -13.37
C GLY A 38 -21.17 -7.67 -13.74
N ALA A 39 -21.62 -8.92 -13.56
CA ALA A 39 -22.94 -9.36 -14.04
C ALA A 39 -24.02 -9.53 -12.96
N ALA A 40 -23.76 -9.22 -11.67
CA ALA A 40 -24.74 -9.42 -10.60
C ALA A 40 -24.97 -8.14 -9.79
N GLY A 41 -26.14 -7.57 -9.98
CA GLY A 41 -26.90 -6.54 -9.29
C GLY A 41 -26.39 -5.87 -8.02
N ASP A 42 -26.53 -4.56 -8.01
CA ASP A 42 -26.63 -3.60 -6.88
C ASP A 42 -25.44 -3.40 -5.93
N SER A 43 -24.28 -3.92 -6.22
CA SER A 43 -23.02 -3.49 -5.59
C SER A 43 -22.17 -2.63 -6.53
N SER A 44 -22.81 -1.75 -7.28
CA SER A 44 -22.22 -1.04 -8.44
C SER A 44 -21.00 -0.15 -8.15
N GLY A 45 -20.63 0.04 -6.90
CA GLY A 45 -19.42 0.81 -6.51
C GLY A 45 -18.37 -0.01 -5.79
N LEU A 46 -18.74 -1.10 -5.11
CA LEU A 46 -17.83 -1.84 -4.24
C LEU A 46 -16.78 -2.64 -5.02
N ALA A 47 -17.19 -3.46 -5.99
CA ALA A 47 -16.27 -4.31 -6.74
C ALA A 47 -15.19 -3.53 -7.50
N PRO A 48 -15.52 -2.43 -8.25
CA PRO A 48 -14.51 -1.58 -8.86
C PRO A 48 -13.56 -0.94 -7.82
N MET A 49 -14.07 -0.49 -6.70
CA MET A 49 -13.26 0.15 -5.67
C MET A 49 -12.33 -0.84 -4.97
N LEU A 50 -12.76 -2.09 -4.77
CA LEU A 50 -11.89 -3.18 -4.27
C LEU A 50 -10.75 -3.48 -5.25
N ALA A 51 -11.02 -3.51 -6.56
CA ALA A 51 -10.00 -3.68 -7.58
C ALA A 51 -8.96 -2.55 -7.56
N ILE A 52 -9.41 -1.30 -7.44
CA ILE A 52 -8.55 -0.13 -7.33
C ILE A 52 -7.70 -0.20 -6.06
N ARG A 53 -8.27 -0.55 -4.93
CA ARG A 53 -7.55 -0.70 -3.66
C ARG A 53 -6.47 -1.77 -3.74
N SER A 54 -6.76 -2.92 -4.34
CA SER A 54 -5.77 -3.99 -4.55
C SER A 54 -4.63 -3.54 -5.46
N TRP A 55 -4.95 -2.79 -6.52
CA TRP A 55 -3.94 -2.22 -7.41
C TRP A 55 -3.07 -1.18 -6.69
N ILE A 56 -3.68 -0.29 -5.89
CA ILE A 56 -2.94 0.68 -5.06
C ILE A 56 -1.99 -0.04 -4.11
N MET A 57 -2.45 -1.08 -3.43
CA MET A 57 -1.63 -1.85 -2.50
C MET A 57 -0.42 -2.50 -3.20
N ALA A 58 -0.61 -3.01 -4.40
CA ALA A 58 0.45 -3.64 -5.18
C ALA A 58 1.48 -2.63 -5.73
N ASN A 59 1.09 -1.37 -5.93
CA ASN A 59 1.91 -0.33 -6.56
C ASN A 59 2.22 0.86 -5.63
N ALA A 60 1.91 0.76 -4.34
CA ALA A 60 2.00 1.88 -3.40
C ALA A 60 3.42 2.47 -3.27
N PHE A 61 4.45 1.66 -3.52
CA PHE A 61 5.85 2.06 -3.40
C PHE A 61 6.44 2.63 -4.68
N ASP A 62 5.69 2.59 -5.76
CA ASP A 62 6.05 3.20 -7.03
C ASP A 62 5.64 4.69 -7.08
N ASP A 63 6.03 5.39 -8.14
CA ASP A 63 5.61 6.78 -8.35
C ASP A 63 4.14 6.84 -8.79
N ILE A 64 3.21 6.59 -7.86
CA ILE A 64 1.77 6.70 -8.09
C ILE A 64 1.18 7.96 -7.46
N THR A 65 0.19 8.52 -8.14
CA THR A 65 -0.60 9.67 -7.69
C THR A 65 -2.08 9.38 -7.88
N VAL A 66 -2.94 10.14 -7.23
CA VAL A 66 -4.41 10.03 -7.43
C VAL A 66 -4.77 10.16 -8.92
N ALA A 67 -4.12 11.09 -9.63
CA ALA A 67 -4.35 11.28 -11.08
C ALA A 67 -3.95 10.04 -11.90
N LYS A 68 -2.81 9.42 -11.59
CA LYS A 68 -2.36 8.19 -12.27
C LYS A 68 -3.30 7.02 -11.99
N VAL A 69 -3.76 6.86 -10.75
CA VAL A 69 -4.75 5.83 -10.40
C VAL A 69 -6.06 6.05 -11.15
N ALA A 70 -6.58 7.28 -11.13
CA ALA A 70 -7.82 7.62 -11.83
C ALA A 70 -7.72 7.36 -13.35
N ALA A 71 -6.63 7.79 -13.97
CA ALA A 71 -6.38 7.55 -15.40
C ALA A 71 -6.31 6.05 -15.72
N ARG A 72 -5.66 5.26 -14.86
CA ARG A 72 -5.54 3.80 -15.04
C ARG A 72 -6.89 3.09 -15.07
N PHE A 73 -7.86 3.56 -14.30
CA PHE A 73 -9.19 2.96 -14.19
C PHE A 73 -10.29 3.77 -14.92
N HIS A 74 -9.90 4.73 -15.74
CA HIS A 74 -10.80 5.56 -16.55
C HIS A 74 -11.83 6.38 -15.74
N TYR A 75 -11.42 6.85 -14.57
CA TYR A 75 -12.22 7.76 -13.74
C TYR A 75 -11.62 9.18 -13.73
N SER A 76 -12.44 10.17 -13.46
CA SER A 76 -11.92 11.47 -13.06
C SER A 76 -11.34 11.39 -11.64
N PRO A 77 -10.29 12.16 -11.31
CA PRO A 77 -9.72 12.16 -9.96
C PRO A 77 -10.74 12.50 -8.87
N SER A 78 -11.63 13.46 -9.13
CA SER A 78 -12.68 13.87 -8.19
C SER A 78 -13.68 12.75 -7.92
N TYR A 79 -14.16 12.09 -8.97
CA TYR A 79 -15.09 10.96 -8.83
C TYR A 79 -14.44 9.79 -8.08
N LEU A 80 -13.24 9.42 -8.47
CA LEU A 80 -12.50 8.36 -7.79
C LEU A 80 -12.33 8.65 -6.29
N THR A 81 -11.88 9.87 -5.95
CA THR A 81 -11.67 10.26 -4.56
C THR A 81 -12.97 10.20 -3.74
N ALA A 82 -14.06 10.69 -4.30
CA ALA A 82 -15.36 10.68 -3.64
C ALA A 82 -15.89 9.25 -3.42
N MET A 83 -15.84 8.41 -4.46
CA MET A 83 -16.31 7.02 -4.39
C MET A 83 -15.43 6.16 -3.48
N TYR A 84 -14.13 6.31 -3.57
CA TYR A 84 -13.18 5.58 -2.74
C TYR A 84 -13.38 5.88 -1.25
N ARG A 85 -13.53 7.17 -0.92
CA ARG A 85 -13.84 7.60 0.46
C ARG A 85 -15.21 7.11 0.94
N ARG A 86 -16.20 7.11 0.08
CA ARG A 86 -17.54 6.57 0.40
C ARG A 86 -17.48 5.10 0.76
N VAL A 87 -16.70 4.31 0.03
CA VAL A 87 -16.60 2.85 0.24
C VAL A 87 -15.69 2.51 1.43
N PHE A 88 -14.53 3.17 1.55
CA PHE A 88 -13.48 2.78 2.51
C PHE A 88 -13.30 3.76 3.67
N GLY A 89 -13.96 4.91 3.66
CA GLY A 89 -13.83 5.93 4.70
C GLY A 89 -12.55 6.77 4.63
N VAL A 90 -11.63 6.43 3.71
CA VAL A 90 -10.35 7.13 3.49
C VAL A 90 -10.19 7.50 2.03
N GLY A 91 -9.43 8.57 1.75
CA GLY A 91 -9.10 8.97 0.39
C GLY A 91 -7.99 8.11 -0.22
N VAL A 92 -7.89 8.15 -1.57
CA VAL A 92 -6.85 7.42 -2.30
C VAL A 92 -5.44 7.84 -1.86
N ALA A 93 -5.18 9.14 -1.75
CA ALA A 93 -3.88 9.65 -1.31
C ALA A 93 -3.53 9.19 0.11
N GLU A 94 -4.49 9.22 1.02
CA GLU A 94 -4.32 8.74 2.40
C GLU A 94 -4.00 7.24 2.43
N GLN A 95 -4.68 6.46 1.61
CA GLN A 95 -4.44 5.02 1.50
C GLN A 95 -3.02 4.70 1.01
N ILE A 96 -2.53 5.43 0.01
CA ILE A 96 -1.15 5.29 -0.47
C ILE A 96 -0.15 5.58 0.66
N ILE A 97 -0.37 6.67 1.39
CA ILE A 97 0.49 7.05 2.53
C ILE A 97 0.49 5.96 3.60
N GLU A 98 -0.67 5.40 3.94
CA GLU A 98 -0.77 4.33 4.95
C GLU A 98 0.05 3.11 4.56
N TYR A 99 -0.08 2.62 3.33
CA TYR A 99 0.72 1.48 2.86
C TYR A 99 2.22 1.75 2.91
N ARG A 100 2.65 2.95 2.52
CA ARG A 100 4.06 3.36 2.57
C ARG A 100 4.58 3.41 4.00
N ILE A 101 3.82 3.99 4.92
CA ILE A 101 4.21 4.10 6.33
C ILE A 101 4.23 2.74 7.00
N ASP A 102 3.29 1.86 6.74
CA ASP A 102 3.27 0.51 7.28
C ASP A 102 4.50 -0.30 6.81
N ARG A 103 4.84 -0.20 5.53
CA ARG A 103 6.06 -0.82 5.02
C ARG A 103 7.32 -0.23 5.65
N ALA A 104 7.36 1.08 5.84
CA ALA A 104 8.48 1.73 6.52
C ALA A 104 8.65 1.25 7.97
N ARG A 105 7.56 1.07 8.71
CA ARG A 105 7.59 0.47 10.06
C ARG A 105 8.22 -0.92 10.06
N GLU A 106 7.82 -1.76 9.12
CA GLU A 106 8.39 -3.10 8.96
C GLU A 106 9.90 -3.05 8.70
N LEU A 107 10.33 -2.21 7.75
CA LEU A 107 11.74 -2.07 7.38
C LEU A 107 12.59 -1.47 8.53
N LEU A 108 12.07 -0.49 9.25
CA LEU A 108 12.74 0.10 10.39
C LEU A 108 12.98 -0.91 11.52
N SER A 109 12.03 -1.79 11.77
CA SER A 109 12.12 -2.80 12.83
C SER A 109 12.79 -4.11 12.40
N SER A 110 12.93 -4.39 11.10
CA SER A 110 13.49 -5.66 10.62
C SER A 110 14.82 -5.54 9.89
N THR A 111 15.25 -4.34 9.53
CA THR A 111 16.49 -4.12 8.77
C THR A 111 17.38 -3.06 9.42
N ALA A 112 18.66 -3.07 9.04
CA ALA A 112 19.63 -2.02 9.40
C ALA A 112 19.76 -0.93 8.31
N SER A 113 18.88 -0.93 7.30
CA SER A 113 18.87 0.04 6.20
C SER A 113 18.77 1.47 6.73
N SER A 114 19.44 2.42 6.07
CA SER A 114 19.34 3.82 6.47
C SER A 114 17.92 4.36 6.29
N VAL A 115 17.56 5.37 7.07
CA VAL A 115 16.26 6.05 6.94
C VAL A 115 16.06 6.60 5.51
N ALA A 116 17.13 7.11 4.88
CA ALA A 116 17.08 7.59 3.51
C ALA A 116 16.80 6.49 2.50
N ASP A 117 17.39 5.31 2.68
CA ASP A 117 17.15 4.16 1.80
C ASP A 117 15.73 3.62 1.97
N ILE A 118 15.25 3.53 3.21
CA ILE A 118 13.86 3.14 3.51
C ILE A 118 12.89 4.13 2.87
N ALA A 119 13.14 5.44 2.97
CA ALA A 119 12.30 6.45 2.34
C ALA A 119 12.15 6.21 0.83
N ARG A 120 13.26 5.94 0.13
CA ARG A 120 13.24 5.63 -1.31
C ARG A 120 12.52 4.32 -1.60
N GLU A 121 12.78 3.28 -0.82
CA GLU A 121 12.17 1.97 -1.00
C GLU A 121 10.64 2.01 -0.86
N VAL A 122 10.12 2.84 0.03
CA VAL A 122 8.68 3.00 0.22
C VAL A 122 8.04 4.08 -0.67
N GLY A 123 8.79 4.65 -1.61
CA GLY A 123 8.26 5.53 -2.65
C GLY A 123 8.39 7.03 -2.40
N TYR A 124 9.25 7.47 -1.49
CA TYR A 124 9.53 8.88 -1.26
C TYR A 124 10.87 9.28 -1.88
N ALA A 125 10.85 10.21 -2.82
CA ALA A 125 12.06 10.76 -3.42
C ALA A 125 12.85 11.65 -2.44
N ASP A 126 12.15 12.38 -1.56
CA ASP A 126 12.75 13.25 -0.54
C ASP A 126 12.68 12.61 0.85
N PRO A 127 13.81 12.18 1.43
CA PRO A 127 13.85 11.62 2.76
C PRO A 127 13.38 12.56 3.87
N LYS A 128 13.58 13.87 3.72
CA LYS A 128 13.12 14.87 4.70
C LYS A 128 11.60 14.95 4.72
N TYR A 129 10.98 14.91 3.55
CA TYR A 129 9.52 14.87 3.45
C TYR A 129 8.98 13.57 4.06
N PHE A 130 9.59 12.43 3.76
CA PHE A 130 9.26 11.14 4.39
C PHE A 130 9.28 11.21 5.91
N MET A 131 10.36 11.75 6.49
CA MET A 131 10.48 11.85 7.96
C MET A 131 9.35 12.67 8.57
N ARG A 132 8.93 13.76 7.92
CA ARG A 132 7.79 14.58 8.38
C ARG A 132 6.47 13.82 8.31
N VAL A 133 6.22 13.11 7.22
CA VAL A 133 5.01 12.30 7.04
C VAL A 133 4.99 11.17 8.06
N PHE A 134 6.10 10.47 8.23
CA PHE A 134 6.23 9.38 9.19
C PHE A 134 5.94 9.83 10.62
N LYS A 135 6.57 10.92 11.06
CA LYS A 135 6.32 11.49 12.39
C LYS A 135 4.87 11.93 12.58
N ARG A 136 4.26 12.54 11.56
CA ARG A 136 2.84 12.95 11.62
C ARG A 136 1.91 11.76 11.79
N ARG A 137 2.21 10.63 11.13
CA ARG A 137 1.37 9.43 11.16
C ARG A 137 1.61 8.53 12.37
N THR A 138 2.83 8.47 12.88
CA THR A 138 3.22 7.54 13.95
C THR A 138 3.45 8.23 15.30
N GLY A 139 3.64 9.54 15.32
CA GLY A 139 4.04 10.31 16.49
C GLY A 139 5.55 10.26 16.80
N LEU A 140 6.31 9.43 16.11
CA LEU A 140 7.75 9.24 16.29
C LEU A 140 8.51 9.54 15.00
N THR A 141 9.74 10.03 15.11
CA THR A 141 10.65 10.06 13.95
C THR A 141 11.03 8.63 13.57
N PRO A 142 11.45 8.36 12.32
CA PRO A 142 11.91 7.02 11.91
C PRO A 142 13.03 6.48 12.81
N GLY A 143 13.98 7.33 13.22
CA GLY A 143 15.04 6.94 14.16
C GLY A 143 14.52 6.56 15.54
N GLN A 144 13.61 7.37 16.10
CA GLN A 144 12.95 7.06 17.38
C GLN A 144 12.14 5.78 17.30
N TYR A 145 11.45 5.55 16.18
CA TYR A 145 10.68 4.34 15.97
C TYR A 145 11.59 3.09 15.96
N ARG A 146 12.71 3.14 15.26
CA ARG A 146 13.71 2.06 15.24
C ARG A 146 14.25 1.76 16.63
N ASP A 147 14.56 2.78 17.43
CA ASP A 147 15.06 2.62 18.78
C ASP A 147 14.01 2.02 19.73
N ALA A 148 12.75 2.38 19.55
CA ALA A 148 11.62 1.86 20.33
C ALA A 148 11.24 0.40 19.96
N PHE A 149 11.46 0.00 18.72
CA PHE A 149 11.10 -1.32 18.19
C PHE A 149 12.29 -2.00 17.50
N PRO A 150 13.37 -2.33 18.23
CA PRO A 150 14.54 -2.95 17.63
C PRO A 150 14.27 -4.38 17.22
N ALA A 151 14.81 -4.78 16.05
CA ALA A 151 14.66 -6.11 15.46
C ALA A 151 15.07 -7.27 16.40
N ARG A 152 15.91 -7.00 17.38
CA ARG A 152 16.39 -7.98 18.36
C ARG A 152 15.29 -8.54 19.27
N LEU A 153 14.17 -7.85 19.43
CA LEU A 153 13.06 -8.32 20.26
C LEU A 153 12.25 -9.43 19.59
N TYR A 154 12.41 -9.61 18.29
CA TYR A 154 11.69 -10.65 17.54
C TYR A 154 12.52 -11.93 17.34
N ASN A 155 13.80 -11.92 17.65
CA ASN A 155 14.71 -13.06 17.51
C ASN A 155 15.08 -13.74 18.83
N THR A 156 14.43 -13.42 19.92
CA THR A 156 14.58 -14.11 21.21
C THR A 156 13.49 -15.17 21.34
N VAL A 157 13.72 -16.27 20.69
CA VAL A 157 13.09 -17.55 21.04
C VAL A 157 14.20 -18.50 21.42
#